data_972c85f91b800318cf8829e3cb87bac9
#
_entry.id   972c85f91b800318cf8829e3cb87bac9
#
_cell.length_a   1.000
_cell.length_b   1.000
_cell.length_c   1.000
_cell.angle_alpha   90.00
_cell.angle_beta   90.00
_cell.angle_gamma   90.00
#
_symmetry.space_group_name_H-M   'P 1'
#
loop_
_entity.id
_entity.type
_entity.pdbx_description
1 polymer ?
#
loop_
_entity_poly.entity_id
_entity_poly.type
_entity_poly.pdbx_seq_one_letter_code
_entity_poly.pdbx_strand_id
1 'polypeptide(L)'
;MASPRFPATQILSTQRLSTQRLPTQRLSTLRHLANLTRETLPPMHSAGRPIVAAAAATALLLGRLSPAAGTLGALATACCAAFFRDPHRVPPGDPGVAVAPADGTVSSVTLAAPPAELGLPNQPRPRVSVFLSVFDVHVQRIPVDGDVRRVAYRPGKFLTADLDKASDDNERACVLLRSASGHDFVVVQIAGLVARRIVCSVRPGDRVRAGETYGLIRFGSRVDLYLPPGSSVLVHPGQRTVGGETPLARLPLGAPPVAEIAAVGDN
;
A
#
# COMPACT_ATOMS: atom_id res chain seq x y z
N MET A 1 22.90 59.22 77.28
CA MET A 1 22.67 57.77 77.55
C MET A 1 21.29 57.35 76.94
N ALA A 2 21.33 56.73 75.77
CA ALA A 2 20.09 56.32 75.05
C ALA A 2 20.28 54.85 74.70
N SER A 3 19.34 54.02 75.22
CA SER A 3 19.24 52.57 74.90
C SER A 3 18.61 52.37 73.53
N PRO A 4 19.09 51.42 72.72
CA PRO A 4 18.44 51.06 71.46
C PRO A 4 17.33 50.07 71.68
N ARG A 5 16.15 50.34 71.08
CA ARG A 5 15.00 49.47 70.98
C ARG A 5 15.20 48.54 69.81
N PHE A 6 15.06 47.23 70.02
CA PHE A 6 14.94 46.21 68.96
C PHE A 6 13.52 46.20 68.41
N PRO A 7 13.33 46.11 67.07
CA PRO A 7 12.02 45.89 66.48
C PRO A 7 11.66 44.40 66.41
N ALA A 8 10.37 44.18 66.50
CA ALA A 8 9.68 42.90 66.64
C ALA A 8 9.75 42.00 65.39
N THR A 9 9.76 40.76 65.69
CA THR A 9 9.42 39.54 65.01
C THR A 9 8.66 39.68 63.68
N GLN A 10 9.35 39.34 62.56
CA GLN A 10 8.68 39.04 61.29
C GLN A 10 8.11 37.61 61.31
N ILE A 11 6.81 37.55 61.15
CA ILE A 11 6.00 36.33 61.04
C ILE A 11 6.32 35.68 59.68
N LEU A 12 6.84 34.46 59.71
CA LEU A 12 7.03 33.59 58.56
C LEU A 12 5.68 33.35 57.84
N SER A 13 5.53 33.92 56.68
CA SER A 13 4.43 33.57 55.75
C SER A 13 4.73 32.19 55.14
N THR A 14 3.98 31.23 55.55
CA THR A 14 3.92 29.90 54.93
C THR A 14 3.48 30.02 53.47
N GLN A 15 4.46 29.89 52.55
CA GLN A 15 4.16 29.69 51.15
C GLN A 15 3.41 28.37 51.01
N ARG A 16 2.14 28.47 50.64
CA ARG A 16 1.35 27.33 50.14
C ARG A 16 1.96 26.89 48.83
N LEU A 17 2.65 25.76 48.80
CA LEU A 17 3.05 25.04 47.62
C LEU A 17 1.74 24.67 46.86
N SER A 18 1.49 25.34 45.74
CA SER A 18 0.34 25.05 44.90
C SER A 18 0.62 23.75 44.12
N THR A 19 -0.06 22.70 44.57
CA THR A 19 -0.05 21.35 43.96
C THR A 19 -0.93 21.25 42.70
N GLN A 20 -0.97 22.27 41.87
CA GLN A 20 -1.83 22.26 40.65
C GLN A 20 -1.07 22.51 39.35
N ARG A 21 -0.13 21.66 38.96
CA ARG A 21 0.40 21.69 37.58
C ARG A 21 0.80 20.32 37.02
N LEU A 22 0.16 19.22 37.36
CA LEU A 22 0.53 17.91 36.81
C LEU A 22 -0.38 17.31 35.74
N PRO A 23 -1.66 17.65 35.55
CA PRO A 23 -2.45 16.98 34.47
C PRO A 23 -2.26 17.61 33.06
N THR A 24 -2.06 18.92 32.94
CA THR A 24 -1.99 19.60 31.65
C THR A 24 -0.69 19.35 30.88
N GLN A 25 0.44 19.24 31.56
CA GLN A 25 1.73 18.94 30.92
C GLN A 25 1.79 17.49 30.39
N ARG A 26 1.24 16.52 31.12
CA ARG A 26 1.16 15.13 30.63
C ARG A 26 0.27 15.00 29.39
N LEU A 27 -0.84 15.72 29.34
CA LEU A 27 -1.74 15.73 28.19
C LEU A 27 -1.11 16.41 26.96
N SER A 28 -0.34 17.49 27.16
CA SER A 28 0.40 18.14 26.06
C SER A 28 1.52 17.26 25.52
N THR A 29 2.27 16.59 26.38
CA THR A 29 3.31 15.64 25.98
C THR A 29 2.73 14.44 25.24
N LEU A 30 1.62 13.88 25.70
CA LEU A 30 0.95 12.77 25.00
C LEU A 30 0.40 13.20 23.65
N ARG A 31 -0.16 14.41 23.54
CA ARG A 31 -0.58 14.97 22.25
C ARG A 31 0.60 15.21 21.31
N HIS A 32 1.71 15.74 21.82
CA HIS A 32 2.93 15.95 21.05
C HIS A 32 3.52 14.62 20.55
N LEU A 33 3.62 13.61 21.42
CA LEU A 33 4.03 12.26 21.03
C LEU A 33 3.06 11.63 20.02
N ALA A 34 1.76 11.78 20.18
CA ALA A 34 0.77 11.28 19.25
C ALA A 34 0.86 11.98 17.87
N ASN A 35 1.21 13.26 17.84
CA ASN A 35 1.44 13.98 16.58
C ASN A 35 2.75 13.52 15.91
N LEU A 36 3.84 13.40 16.67
CA LEU A 36 5.11 12.86 16.15
C LEU A 36 4.94 11.44 15.60
N THR A 37 4.18 10.58 16.28
CA THR A 37 3.92 9.23 15.77
C THR A 37 3.05 9.24 14.52
N ARG A 38 2.12 10.17 14.37
CA ARG A 38 1.31 10.32 13.15
C ARG A 38 2.13 10.83 11.96
N GLU A 39 3.13 11.66 12.19
CA GLU A 39 4.01 12.20 11.15
C GLU A 39 5.10 11.20 10.72
N THR A 40 5.56 10.35 11.65
CA THR A 40 6.65 9.40 11.39
C THR A 40 6.20 8.01 10.99
N LEU A 41 5.00 7.57 11.41
CA LEU A 41 4.47 6.27 11.03
C LEU A 41 3.58 6.38 9.79
N PRO A 42 3.84 5.58 8.73
CA PRO A 42 2.97 5.58 7.57
C PRO A 42 1.55 5.18 7.96
N PRO A 43 0.52 5.75 7.32
CA PRO A 43 -0.85 5.35 7.56
C PRO A 43 -1.03 3.85 7.27
N MET A 44 -2.07 3.28 7.86
CA MET A 44 -2.40 1.86 7.69
C MET A 44 -3.58 1.71 6.74
N HIS A 45 -3.47 0.81 5.79
CA HIS A 45 -4.56 0.44 4.90
C HIS A 45 -5.80 -0.03 5.68
N SER A 46 -6.99 0.39 5.25
CA SER A 46 -8.25 0.15 5.98
C SER A 46 -8.51 -1.33 6.25
N ALA A 47 -8.17 -2.22 5.32
CA ALA A 47 -8.32 -3.68 5.46
C ALA A 47 -7.43 -4.29 6.57
N GLY A 48 -6.37 -3.61 7.02
CA GLY A 48 -5.50 -4.04 8.10
C GLY A 48 -6.00 -3.65 9.49
N ARG A 49 -6.76 -2.57 9.59
CA ARG A 49 -7.18 -2.02 10.88
C ARG A 49 -7.87 -3.02 11.82
N PRO A 50 -8.88 -3.81 11.38
CA PRO A 50 -9.53 -4.77 12.26
C PRO A 50 -8.59 -5.92 12.69
N ILE A 51 -7.67 -6.34 11.81
CA ILE A 51 -6.73 -7.41 12.09
C ILE A 51 -5.71 -6.96 13.13
N VAL A 52 -5.14 -5.77 12.97
CA VAL A 52 -4.18 -5.20 13.92
C VAL A 52 -4.84 -4.89 15.27
N ALA A 53 -6.08 -4.40 15.26
CA ALA A 53 -6.84 -4.18 16.49
C ALA A 53 -7.09 -5.50 17.25
N ALA A 54 -7.48 -6.57 16.57
CA ALA A 54 -7.64 -7.89 17.15
C ALA A 54 -6.32 -8.44 17.71
N ALA A 55 -5.23 -8.32 16.95
CA ALA A 55 -3.90 -8.72 17.42
C ALA A 55 -3.46 -7.95 18.66
N ALA A 56 -3.68 -6.63 18.70
CA ALA A 56 -3.37 -5.79 19.85
C ALA A 56 -4.20 -6.19 21.09
N ALA A 57 -5.50 -6.44 20.92
CA ALA A 57 -6.36 -6.90 22.02
C ALA A 57 -5.87 -8.26 22.56
N THR A 58 -5.53 -9.19 21.69
CA THR A 58 -4.97 -10.49 22.08
C THR A 58 -3.65 -10.32 22.83
N ALA A 59 -2.74 -9.46 22.36
CA ALA A 59 -1.47 -9.18 23.03
C ALA A 59 -1.67 -8.61 24.44
N LEU A 60 -2.64 -7.72 24.62
CA LEU A 60 -2.99 -7.16 25.93
C LEU A 60 -3.54 -8.23 26.89
N LEU A 61 -4.38 -9.14 26.40
CA LEU A 61 -4.90 -10.25 27.21
C LEU A 61 -3.79 -11.22 27.61
N LEU A 62 -2.91 -11.60 26.67
CA LEU A 62 -1.76 -12.45 26.94
C LEU A 62 -0.79 -11.79 27.92
N GLY A 63 -0.62 -10.47 27.87
CA GLY A 63 0.22 -9.72 28.80
C GLY A 63 -0.27 -9.74 30.24
N ARG A 64 -1.58 -9.97 30.46
CA ARG A 64 -2.15 -10.18 31.81
C ARG A 64 -1.82 -11.56 32.39
N LEU A 65 -1.57 -12.53 31.52
CA LEU A 65 -1.21 -13.91 31.92
C LEU A 65 0.30 -14.05 32.10
N SER A 66 1.09 -13.45 31.19
CA SER A 66 2.55 -13.50 31.21
C SER A 66 3.15 -12.27 30.52
N PRO A 67 4.12 -11.56 31.14
CA PRO A 67 4.83 -10.45 30.48
C PRO A 67 5.53 -10.87 29.19
N ALA A 68 6.13 -12.06 29.16
CA ALA A 68 6.80 -12.60 27.97
C ALA A 68 5.79 -12.83 26.82
N ALA A 69 4.62 -13.42 27.12
CA ALA A 69 3.56 -13.63 26.14
C ALA A 69 3.00 -12.29 25.61
N GLY A 70 2.85 -11.30 26.48
CA GLY A 70 2.46 -9.94 26.10
C GLY A 70 3.48 -9.28 25.17
N THR A 71 4.77 -9.41 25.46
CA THR A 71 5.86 -8.87 24.62
C THR A 71 5.85 -9.50 23.24
N LEU A 72 5.75 -10.83 23.16
CA LEU A 72 5.68 -11.56 21.88
C LEU A 72 4.43 -11.13 21.08
N GLY A 73 3.29 -11.00 21.75
CA GLY A 73 2.05 -10.50 21.14
C GLY A 73 2.18 -9.06 20.62
N ALA A 74 2.87 -8.19 21.35
CA ALA A 74 3.14 -6.82 20.91
C ALA A 74 4.05 -6.79 19.68
N LEU A 75 5.10 -7.60 19.63
CA LEU A 75 5.97 -7.73 18.48
C LEU A 75 5.20 -8.25 17.25
N ALA A 76 4.39 -9.29 17.42
CA ALA A 76 3.55 -9.81 16.35
C ALA A 76 2.56 -8.75 15.83
N THR A 77 1.97 -7.96 16.73
CA THR A 77 1.08 -6.85 16.38
C THR A 77 1.83 -5.77 15.59
N ALA A 78 3.05 -5.42 16.00
CA ALA A 78 3.90 -4.45 15.28
C ALA A 78 4.27 -4.95 13.88
N CYS A 79 4.64 -6.22 13.73
CA CYS A 79 4.89 -6.85 12.42
C CYS A 79 3.63 -6.82 11.53
N CYS A 80 2.47 -7.12 12.11
CA CYS A 80 1.20 -7.06 11.40
C CYS A 80 0.88 -5.62 10.96
N ALA A 81 1.08 -4.62 11.82
CA ALA A 81 0.90 -3.22 11.47
C ALA A 81 1.86 -2.77 10.36
N ALA A 82 3.12 -3.19 10.42
CA ALA A 82 4.12 -2.92 9.39
C ALA A 82 3.74 -3.53 8.03
N PHE A 83 3.14 -4.71 8.02
CA PHE A 83 2.65 -5.35 6.79
C PHE A 83 1.54 -4.53 6.11
N PHE A 84 0.59 -3.99 6.88
CA PHE A 84 -0.52 -3.20 6.36
C PHE A 84 -0.21 -1.71 6.20
N ARG A 85 1.07 -1.31 6.24
CA ARG A 85 1.46 0.10 6.04
C ARG A 85 1.12 0.55 4.62
N ASP A 86 0.62 1.76 4.51
CA ASP A 86 0.27 2.42 3.25
C ASP A 86 0.97 3.79 3.19
N PRO A 87 2.29 3.83 2.93
CA PRO A 87 3.06 5.06 2.92
C PRO A 87 2.58 5.98 1.80
N HIS A 88 2.62 7.29 2.06
CA HIS A 88 2.37 8.27 1.02
C HIS A 88 3.39 8.12 -0.11
N ARG A 89 2.93 8.25 -1.36
CA ARG A 89 3.77 8.13 -2.57
C ARG A 89 3.61 9.39 -3.42
N VAL A 90 4.71 9.76 -4.05
CA VAL A 90 4.76 10.92 -4.96
C VAL A 90 5.15 10.41 -6.35
N PRO A 91 4.17 10.21 -7.24
CA PRO A 91 4.45 9.79 -8.61
C PRO A 91 5.29 10.84 -9.35
N PRO A 92 6.13 10.40 -10.32
CA PRO A 92 6.76 11.33 -11.26
C PRO A 92 5.68 12.12 -12.01
N GLY A 93 5.91 13.42 -12.20
CA GLY A 93 4.95 14.31 -12.89
C GLY A 93 4.90 14.14 -14.41
N ASP A 94 5.54 13.12 -14.99
CA ASP A 94 5.57 12.85 -16.44
C ASP A 94 4.39 11.95 -16.85
N PRO A 95 3.39 12.46 -17.57
CA PRO A 95 2.25 11.66 -18.03
C PRO A 95 2.62 10.61 -19.09
N GLY A 96 3.82 10.69 -19.67
CA GLY A 96 4.35 9.70 -20.60
C GLY A 96 5.01 8.49 -19.94
N VAL A 97 4.89 8.35 -18.61
CA VAL A 97 5.52 7.27 -17.83
C VAL A 97 4.49 6.48 -17.07
N ALA A 98 4.59 5.15 -17.16
CA ALA A 98 3.88 4.23 -16.27
C ALA A 98 4.74 3.91 -15.06
N VAL A 99 4.19 4.04 -13.84
CA VAL A 99 4.88 3.75 -12.59
C VAL A 99 4.64 2.31 -12.13
N ALA A 100 5.50 1.84 -11.23
CA ALA A 100 5.39 0.52 -10.64
C ALA A 100 4.04 0.36 -9.89
N PRO A 101 3.30 -0.72 -10.13
CA PRO A 101 2.05 -0.99 -9.43
C PRO A 101 2.25 -1.53 -8.01
N ALA A 102 3.47 -1.88 -7.61
CA ALA A 102 3.79 -2.44 -6.30
C ALA A 102 5.25 -2.19 -5.90
N ASP A 103 5.49 -2.24 -4.59
CA ASP A 103 6.84 -2.40 -4.04
C ASP A 103 7.28 -3.85 -4.26
N GLY A 104 8.54 -4.06 -4.60
CA GLY A 104 9.05 -5.42 -4.77
C GLY A 104 10.30 -5.49 -5.63
N THR A 105 10.52 -6.66 -6.19
CA THR A 105 11.61 -6.92 -7.14
C THR A 105 11.01 -7.33 -8.49
N VAL A 106 11.50 -6.75 -9.57
CA VAL A 106 11.12 -7.16 -10.92
C VAL A 106 11.58 -8.62 -11.12
N SER A 107 10.64 -9.53 -11.23
CA SER A 107 10.93 -10.96 -11.43
C SER A 107 11.11 -11.31 -12.90
N SER A 108 10.35 -10.67 -13.79
CA SER A 108 10.47 -10.90 -15.23
C SER A 108 10.02 -9.70 -16.06
N VAL A 109 10.57 -9.59 -17.26
CA VAL A 109 10.14 -8.69 -18.34
C VAL A 109 9.97 -9.54 -19.57
N THR A 110 8.74 -9.72 -20.07
CA THR A 110 8.41 -10.65 -21.15
C THR A 110 7.33 -10.09 -22.07
N LEU A 111 7.11 -10.72 -23.19
CA LEU A 111 5.92 -10.51 -24.02
C LEU A 111 4.88 -11.57 -23.65
N ALA A 112 3.68 -11.16 -23.30
CA ALA A 112 2.59 -12.07 -22.95
C ALA A 112 1.23 -11.50 -23.38
N ALA A 113 0.31 -12.39 -23.70
CA ALA A 113 -1.07 -12.01 -23.95
C ALA A 113 -1.76 -11.59 -22.63
N PRO A 114 -2.62 -10.56 -22.64
CA PRO A 114 -3.36 -10.16 -21.46
C PRO A 114 -4.40 -11.23 -21.11
N PRO A 115 -4.86 -11.27 -19.83
CA PRO A 115 -5.92 -12.20 -19.41
C PRO A 115 -7.18 -12.09 -20.27
N ALA A 116 -7.66 -13.23 -20.75
CA ALA A 116 -8.82 -13.32 -21.64
C ALA A 116 -10.11 -12.74 -21.02
N GLU A 117 -10.21 -12.75 -19.68
CA GLU A 117 -11.36 -12.24 -18.92
C GLU A 117 -11.62 -10.74 -19.16
N LEU A 118 -10.61 -10.03 -19.65
CA LEU A 118 -10.72 -8.59 -19.91
C LEU A 118 -11.24 -8.27 -21.30
N GLY A 119 -11.37 -9.28 -22.19
CA GLY A 119 -11.88 -9.09 -23.56
C GLY A 119 -10.98 -8.29 -24.47
N LEU A 120 -9.68 -8.19 -24.14
CA LEU A 120 -8.69 -7.60 -25.02
C LEU A 120 -8.25 -8.61 -26.10
N PRO A 121 -7.74 -8.11 -27.26
CA PRO A 121 -7.17 -8.99 -28.28
C PRO A 121 -6.06 -9.87 -27.67
N ASN A 122 -6.04 -11.15 -28.07
CA ASN A 122 -5.00 -12.10 -27.64
C ASN A 122 -3.68 -11.85 -28.37
N GLN A 123 -3.15 -10.66 -28.24
CA GLN A 123 -1.88 -10.22 -28.82
C GLN A 123 -0.85 -10.01 -27.73
N PRO A 124 0.35 -10.60 -27.85
CA PRO A 124 1.43 -10.37 -26.90
C PRO A 124 1.78 -8.89 -26.80
N ARG A 125 1.93 -8.42 -25.54
CA ARG A 125 2.37 -7.07 -25.21
C ARG A 125 3.40 -7.11 -24.09
N PRO A 126 4.22 -6.07 -23.91
CA PRO A 126 5.20 -6.05 -22.84
C PRO A 126 4.52 -6.25 -21.48
N ARG A 127 5.02 -7.20 -20.70
CA ARG A 127 4.60 -7.49 -19.34
C ARG A 127 5.78 -7.35 -18.40
N VAL A 128 5.62 -6.56 -17.35
CA VAL A 128 6.56 -6.45 -16.23
C VAL A 128 5.91 -7.09 -15.02
N SER A 129 6.59 -8.08 -14.44
CA SER A 129 6.15 -8.79 -13.25
C SER A 129 6.96 -8.33 -12.04
N VAL A 130 6.28 -7.92 -10.96
CA VAL A 130 6.89 -7.49 -9.70
C VAL A 130 6.51 -8.48 -8.61
N PHE A 131 7.49 -9.10 -7.99
CA PHE A 131 7.33 -10.00 -6.85
C PHE A 131 7.45 -9.23 -5.54
N LEU A 132 6.46 -9.39 -4.66
CA LEU A 132 6.42 -8.76 -3.34
C LEU A 132 6.85 -9.78 -2.28
N SER A 133 7.96 -9.53 -1.59
CA SER A 133 8.36 -10.29 -0.41
C SER A 133 7.49 -9.88 0.79
N VAL A 134 7.44 -10.70 1.83
CA VAL A 134 6.63 -10.40 3.05
C VAL A 134 7.04 -9.10 3.75
N PHE A 135 8.23 -8.58 3.48
CA PHE A 135 8.76 -7.34 4.05
C PHE A 135 8.41 -6.09 3.23
N ASP A 136 7.95 -6.28 1.99
CA ASP A 136 7.56 -5.18 1.11
C ASP A 136 6.21 -4.58 1.51
N VAL A 137 5.89 -3.40 0.99
CA VAL A 137 4.54 -2.83 1.12
C VAL A 137 3.61 -3.62 0.21
N HIS A 138 2.53 -4.18 0.80
CA HIS A 138 1.60 -5.04 0.06
C HIS A 138 0.40 -4.30 -0.52
N VAL A 139 0.41 -2.96 -0.46
CA VAL A 139 -0.57 -2.11 -1.10
C VAL A 139 -0.18 -1.91 -2.57
N GLN A 140 -1.15 -2.07 -3.48
CA GLN A 140 -0.94 -1.86 -4.91
C GLN A 140 -1.41 -0.48 -5.34
N ARG A 141 -0.69 0.06 -6.32
CA ARG A 141 -0.84 1.43 -6.83
C ARG A 141 -1.25 1.43 -8.30
N ILE A 142 -2.06 2.40 -8.68
CA ILE A 142 -2.42 2.66 -10.07
C ILE A 142 -1.17 3.11 -10.83
N PRO A 143 -0.87 2.51 -11.99
CA PRO A 143 0.35 2.81 -12.74
C PRO A 143 0.28 4.07 -13.59
N VAL A 144 -0.91 4.53 -13.98
CA VAL A 144 -1.15 5.69 -14.87
C VAL A 144 -2.46 6.36 -14.55
N ASP A 145 -2.59 7.64 -14.85
CA ASP A 145 -3.87 8.34 -14.80
C ASP A 145 -4.83 7.79 -15.85
N GLY A 146 -6.11 7.60 -15.48
CA GLY A 146 -7.09 7.09 -16.43
C GLY A 146 -8.41 6.67 -15.80
N ASP A 147 -9.16 5.89 -16.57
CA ASP A 147 -10.45 5.35 -16.17
C ASP A 147 -10.38 3.81 -16.07
N VAL A 148 -11.00 3.24 -15.06
CA VAL A 148 -11.17 1.79 -14.92
C VAL A 148 -12.25 1.32 -15.89
N ARG A 149 -11.88 0.50 -16.88
CA ARG A 149 -12.82 0.01 -17.91
C ARG A 149 -13.44 -1.31 -17.52
N ARG A 150 -12.68 -2.21 -16.93
CA ARG A 150 -13.16 -3.53 -16.51
C ARG A 150 -12.37 -4.02 -15.29
N VAL A 151 -13.05 -4.73 -14.42
CA VAL A 151 -12.45 -5.49 -13.32
C VAL A 151 -12.96 -6.93 -13.45
N ALA A 152 -12.05 -7.89 -13.45
CA ALA A 152 -12.39 -9.31 -13.49
C ALA A 152 -11.68 -10.04 -12.34
N TYR A 153 -12.40 -10.87 -11.62
CA TYR A 153 -11.85 -11.70 -10.56
C TYR A 153 -11.98 -13.17 -10.97
N ARG A 154 -10.89 -13.91 -10.83
CA ARG A 154 -10.86 -15.35 -11.07
C ARG A 154 -10.40 -16.07 -9.81
N PRO A 155 -11.23 -16.91 -9.20
CA PRO A 155 -10.79 -17.81 -8.15
C PRO A 155 -9.78 -18.81 -8.73
N GLY A 156 -8.81 -19.23 -7.94
CA GLY A 156 -7.78 -20.16 -8.41
C GLY A 156 -7.12 -20.92 -7.28
N LYS A 157 -6.05 -21.64 -7.63
CA LYS A 157 -5.16 -22.34 -6.68
C LYS A 157 -4.21 -21.33 -6.04
N PHE A 158 -3.55 -21.73 -4.97
CA PHE A 158 -2.52 -20.93 -4.29
C PHE A 158 -1.18 -21.62 -4.49
N LEU A 159 -0.61 -21.50 -5.70
CA LEU A 159 0.73 -21.96 -6.02
C LEU A 159 1.75 -20.86 -5.73
N THR A 160 3.03 -21.21 -5.64
CA THR A 160 4.12 -20.23 -5.49
C THR A 160 4.05 -19.19 -6.62
N ALA A 161 3.89 -17.92 -6.28
CA ALA A 161 3.70 -16.82 -7.25
C ALA A 161 4.92 -16.56 -8.15
N ASP A 162 6.05 -17.17 -7.84
CA ASP A 162 7.33 -17.04 -8.56
C ASP A 162 7.35 -17.80 -9.91
N LEU A 163 6.46 -18.77 -10.09
CA LEU A 163 6.38 -19.56 -11.32
C LEU A 163 5.52 -18.86 -12.38
N ASP A 164 5.94 -18.89 -13.65
CA ASP A 164 5.15 -18.32 -14.77
C ASP A 164 3.77 -18.95 -14.90
N LYS A 165 3.63 -20.24 -14.60
CA LYS A 165 2.35 -20.96 -14.56
C LYS A 165 1.42 -20.49 -13.43
N ALA A 166 1.95 -19.83 -12.40
CA ALA A 166 1.12 -19.30 -11.31
C ALA A 166 0.16 -18.19 -11.77
N SER A 167 0.48 -17.48 -12.85
CA SER A 167 -0.40 -16.47 -13.43
C SER A 167 -1.72 -17.03 -13.93
N ASP A 168 -1.73 -18.28 -14.39
CA ASP A 168 -2.91 -18.92 -15.01
C ASP A 168 -3.76 -19.70 -14.01
N ASP A 169 -3.13 -20.30 -13.00
CA ASP A 169 -3.80 -21.20 -12.05
C ASP A 169 -4.15 -20.53 -10.72
N ASN A 170 -3.47 -19.46 -10.33
CA ASN A 170 -3.69 -18.80 -9.04
C ASN A 170 -4.88 -17.85 -9.05
N GLU A 171 -5.44 -17.65 -7.85
CA GLU A 171 -6.43 -16.57 -7.60
C GLU A 171 -5.86 -15.25 -8.09
N ARG A 172 -6.63 -14.56 -8.93
CA ARG A 172 -6.21 -13.29 -9.52
C ARG A 172 -7.34 -12.27 -9.64
N ALA A 173 -6.99 -10.99 -9.53
CA ALA A 173 -7.85 -9.88 -9.86
C ALA A 173 -7.19 -9.05 -10.96
N CYS A 174 -7.90 -8.86 -12.07
CA CYS A 174 -7.43 -8.15 -13.25
C CYS A 174 -8.17 -6.83 -13.37
N VAL A 175 -7.43 -5.74 -13.57
CA VAL A 175 -7.97 -4.39 -13.77
C VAL A 175 -7.51 -3.89 -15.13
N LEU A 176 -8.46 -3.57 -15.99
CA LEU A 176 -8.23 -2.88 -17.26
C LEU A 176 -8.38 -1.38 -17.05
N LEU A 177 -7.32 -0.65 -17.30
CA LEU A 177 -7.26 0.80 -17.22
C LEU A 177 -7.13 1.37 -18.63
N ARG A 178 -7.83 2.46 -18.93
CA ARG A 178 -7.60 3.27 -20.11
C ARG A 178 -7.04 4.61 -19.70
N SER A 179 -5.81 4.92 -20.14
CA SER A 179 -5.19 6.21 -19.86
C SER A 179 -5.92 7.36 -20.58
N ALA A 180 -5.65 8.59 -20.16
CA ALA A 180 -6.16 9.80 -20.81
C ALA A 180 -5.71 9.91 -22.28
N SER A 181 -4.56 9.29 -22.64
CA SER A 181 -4.06 9.18 -24.02
C SER A 181 -4.71 8.05 -24.82
N GLY A 182 -5.70 7.33 -24.25
CA GLY A 182 -6.44 6.26 -24.92
C GLY A 182 -5.77 4.88 -24.91
N HIS A 183 -4.61 4.73 -24.28
CA HIS A 183 -3.90 3.45 -24.18
C HIS A 183 -4.47 2.55 -23.10
N ASP A 184 -4.56 1.24 -23.40
CA ASP A 184 -5.02 0.21 -22.48
C ASP A 184 -3.87 -0.44 -21.71
N PHE A 185 -3.99 -0.42 -20.39
CA PHE A 185 -3.09 -1.08 -19.43
C PHE A 185 -3.85 -2.18 -18.69
N VAL A 186 -3.16 -3.26 -18.37
CA VAL A 186 -3.75 -4.29 -17.50
C VAL A 186 -2.86 -4.47 -16.29
N VAL A 187 -3.47 -4.36 -15.10
CA VAL A 187 -2.81 -4.70 -13.84
C VAL A 187 -3.44 -5.96 -13.30
N VAL A 188 -2.62 -6.97 -13.01
CA VAL A 188 -3.07 -8.26 -12.50
C VAL A 188 -2.48 -8.48 -11.11
N GLN A 189 -3.32 -8.54 -10.10
CA GLN A 189 -2.97 -8.99 -8.76
C GLN A 189 -3.02 -10.52 -8.74
N ILE A 190 -1.95 -11.19 -8.34
CA ILE A 190 -1.83 -12.64 -8.31
C ILE A 190 -1.49 -13.07 -6.89
N ALA A 191 -2.34 -13.87 -6.27
CA ALA A 191 -2.13 -14.40 -4.95
C ALA A 191 -1.06 -15.51 -4.97
N GLY A 192 -0.12 -15.48 -4.04
CA GLY A 192 0.88 -16.55 -3.85
C GLY A 192 0.39 -17.63 -2.88
N LEU A 193 1.27 -18.59 -2.57
CA LEU A 193 1.00 -19.77 -1.74
C LEU A 193 0.42 -19.44 -0.35
N VAL A 194 0.87 -18.36 0.26
CA VAL A 194 0.44 -17.91 1.60
C VAL A 194 -0.68 -16.87 1.50
N ALA A 195 -0.87 -16.29 0.32
CA ALA A 195 -1.90 -15.29 0.07
C ALA A 195 -3.28 -15.96 0.07
N ARG A 196 -4.17 -15.47 0.92
CA ARG A 196 -5.54 -16.02 1.01
C ARG A 196 -6.62 -15.02 0.60
N ARG A 197 -6.23 -13.81 0.19
CA ARG A 197 -7.22 -12.80 -0.21
C ARG A 197 -6.59 -11.65 -0.99
N ILE A 198 -7.16 -11.40 -2.16
CA ILE A 198 -6.96 -10.19 -2.93
C ILE A 198 -8.06 -9.18 -2.54
N VAL A 199 -7.66 -7.94 -2.27
CA VAL A 199 -8.56 -6.81 -2.09
C VAL A 199 -8.36 -5.90 -3.29
N CYS A 200 -9.40 -5.70 -4.08
CA CYS A 200 -9.46 -4.73 -5.16
C CYS A 200 -10.60 -3.76 -4.83
N SER A 201 -10.29 -2.47 -4.71
CA SER A 201 -11.26 -1.44 -4.28
C SER A 201 -11.85 -0.65 -5.43
N VAL A 202 -11.27 -0.74 -6.63
CA VAL A 202 -11.74 -0.02 -7.81
C VAL A 202 -12.83 -0.79 -8.56
N ARG A 203 -13.66 -0.04 -9.27
CA ARG A 203 -14.80 -0.54 -10.04
C ARG A 203 -14.78 0.04 -11.46
N PRO A 204 -15.41 -0.63 -12.43
CA PRO A 204 -15.61 -0.05 -13.75
C PRO A 204 -16.30 1.31 -13.66
N GLY A 205 -15.74 2.30 -14.36
CA GLY A 205 -16.21 3.69 -14.35
C GLY A 205 -15.47 4.61 -13.38
N ASP A 206 -14.69 4.08 -12.44
CA ASP A 206 -13.89 4.90 -11.54
C ASP A 206 -12.79 5.64 -12.32
N ARG A 207 -12.61 6.94 -12.02
CA ARG A 207 -11.46 7.72 -12.45
C ARG A 207 -10.38 7.59 -11.40
N VAL A 208 -9.16 7.26 -11.83
CA VAL A 208 -8.01 6.96 -10.96
C VAL A 208 -6.78 7.73 -11.38
N ARG A 209 -5.86 7.95 -10.43
CA ARG A 209 -4.59 8.65 -10.66
C ARG A 209 -3.40 7.73 -10.41
N ALA A 210 -2.32 7.98 -11.12
CA ALA A 210 -1.03 7.32 -10.87
C ALA A 210 -0.64 7.44 -9.39
N GLY A 211 -0.14 6.35 -8.82
CA GLY A 211 0.23 6.27 -7.40
C GLY A 211 -0.93 6.12 -6.41
N GLU A 212 -2.19 6.23 -6.85
CA GLU A 212 -3.37 5.99 -6.00
C GLU A 212 -3.47 4.52 -5.59
N THR A 213 -3.84 4.28 -4.33
CA THR A 213 -4.06 2.92 -3.82
C THR A 213 -5.33 2.32 -4.41
N TYR A 214 -5.22 1.14 -5.05
CA TYR A 214 -6.39 0.44 -5.58
C TYR A 214 -6.62 -0.94 -4.97
N GLY A 215 -5.66 -1.46 -4.20
CA GLY A 215 -5.82 -2.77 -3.62
C GLY A 215 -4.71 -3.20 -2.69
N LEU A 216 -4.87 -4.42 -2.19
CA LEU A 216 -3.93 -5.08 -1.29
C LEU A 216 -3.98 -6.59 -1.52
N ILE A 217 -2.82 -7.27 -1.54
CA ILE A 217 -2.74 -8.74 -1.52
C ILE A 217 -2.15 -9.16 -0.18
N ARG A 218 -2.76 -10.15 0.50
CA ARG A 218 -2.26 -10.62 1.80
C ARG A 218 -1.24 -11.74 1.59
N PHE A 219 0.02 -11.53 2.04
CA PHE A 219 1.15 -12.45 2.18
C PHE A 219 1.69 -13.11 0.90
N GLY A 220 2.84 -12.59 0.41
CA GLY A 220 3.59 -13.15 -0.70
C GLY A 220 2.81 -13.17 -2.01
N SER A 221 3.14 -12.29 -2.93
CA SER A 221 2.30 -12.03 -4.09
C SER A 221 3.12 -11.53 -5.27
N ARG A 222 2.50 -11.52 -6.43
CA ARG A 222 3.05 -10.93 -7.64
C ARG A 222 2.02 -9.98 -8.26
N VAL A 223 2.50 -8.90 -8.83
CA VAL A 223 1.69 -7.99 -9.63
C VAL A 223 2.29 -7.91 -11.02
N ASP A 224 1.47 -8.19 -12.02
CA ASP A 224 1.84 -8.07 -13.43
C ASP A 224 1.26 -6.80 -14.02
N LEU A 225 2.09 -6.00 -14.67
CA LEU A 225 1.67 -4.85 -15.46
C LEU A 225 1.86 -5.14 -16.94
N TYR A 226 0.76 -5.21 -17.69
CA TYR A 226 0.77 -5.29 -19.13
C TYR A 226 0.68 -3.89 -19.73
N LEU A 227 1.64 -3.55 -20.54
CA LEU A 227 1.81 -2.24 -21.14
C LEU A 227 1.18 -2.19 -22.55
N PRO A 228 0.83 -1.02 -23.05
CA PRO A 228 0.45 -0.84 -24.45
C PRO A 228 1.56 -1.34 -25.40
N PRO A 229 1.21 -1.88 -26.58
CA PRO A 229 2.20 -2.15 -27.62
C PRO A 229 3.02 -0.89 -27.96
N GLY A 230 4.33 -1.06 -28.18
CA GLY A 230 5.24 0.05 -28.46
C GLY A 230 5.78 0.79 -27.23
N SER A 231 5.39 0.38 -26.01
CA SER A 231 6.00 0.90 -24.78
C SER A 231 7.45 0.46 -24.63
N SER A 232 8.30 1.36 -24.14
CA SER A 232 9.70 1.07 -23.81
C SER A 232 9.83 0.76 -22.33
N VAL A 233 10.17 -0.49 -21.97
CA VAL A 233 10.40 -0.89 -20.57
C VAL A 233 11.71 -0.28 -20.08
N LEU A 234 11.71 0.30 -18.88
CA LEU A 234 12.84 1.03 -18.28
C LEU A 234 13.55 0.23 -17.18
N VAL A 235 13.04 -0.95 -16.85
CA VAL A 235 13.52 -1.77 -15.73
C VAL A 235 13.97 -3.15 -16.21
N HIS A 236 14.80 -3.80 -15.39
CA HIS A 236 15.35 -5.13 -15.67
C HIS A 236 15.02 -6.11 -14.55
N PRO A 237 14.97 -7.43 -14.82
CA PRO A 237 14.85 -8.44 -13.78
C PRO A 237 15.91 -8.28 -12.68
N GLY A 238 15.51 -8.43 -11.41
CA GLY A 238 16.36 -8.20 -10.23
C GLY A 238 16.32 -6.76 -9.69
N GLN A 239 15.82 -5.79 -10.45
CA GLN A 239 15.73 -4.40 -9.99
C GLN A 239 14.62 -4.23 -8.94
N ARG A 240 14.88 -3.42 -7.91
CA ARG A 240 13.90 -3.04 -6.89
C ARG A 240 12.99 -1.93 -7.41
N THR A 241 11.70 -2.04 -7.07
CA THR A 241 10.69 -1.04 -7.38
C THR A 241 10.01 -0.52 -6.13
N VAL A 242 9.58 0.74 -6.20
CA VAL A 242 8.74 1.43 -5.23
C VAL A 242 7.42 1.74 -5.92
N GLY A 243 6.34 1.13 -5.43
CA GLY A 243 5.00 1.28 -6.01
C GLY A 243 4.52 2.73 -6.01
N GLY A 244 4.04 3.20 -7.15
CA GLY A 244 3.61 4.58 -7.36
C GLY A 244 4.72 5.58 -7.66
N GLU A 245 6.01 5.18 -7.54
CA GLU A 245 7.14 6.11 -7.73
C GLU A 245 8.14 5.67 -8.80
N THR A 246 8.50 4.39 -8.83
CA THR A 246 9.50 3.90 -9.80
C THR A 246 8.94 3.91 -11.22
N PRO A 247 9.55 4.64 -12.18
CA PRO A 247 9.21 4.55 -13.60
C PRO A 247 9.47 3.13 -14.13
N LEU A 248 8.42 2.44 -14.58
CA LEU A 248 8.55 1.10 -15.17
C LEU A 248 8.67 1.13 -16.68
N ALA A 249 7.96 2.05 -17.33
CA ALA A 249 7.96 2.12 -18.79
C ALA A 249 7.64 3.53 -19.26
N ARG A 250 8.19 3.88 -20.42
CA ARG A 250 7.79 5.04 -21.21
C ARG A 250 6.72 4.61 -22.22
N LEU A 251 5.67 5.40 -22.30
CA LEU A 251 4.53 5.13 -23.18
C LEU A 251 4.88 5.47 -24.64
N PRO A 252 4.23 4.81 -25.62
CA PRO A 252 4.40 5.17 -27.01
C PRO A 252 3.90 6.59 -27.28
N LEU A 253 4.59 7.30 -28.14
CA LEU A 253 4.17 8.61 -28.63
C LEU A 253 3.05 8.41 -29.66
N GLY A 254 1.92 9.10 -29.48
CA GLY A 254 0.77 9.06 -30.40
C GLY A 254 -0.44 8.30 -29.83
N ALA A 255 -1.59 8.50 -30.49
CA ALA A 255 -2.82 7.78 -30.15
C ALA A 255 -2.66 6.29 -30.48
N PRO A 256 -3.22 5.37 -29.67
CA PRO A 256 -3.23 3.95 -29.99
C PRO A 256 -3.97 3.72 -31.30
N PRO A 257 -3.58 2.70 -32.09
CA PRO A 257 -4.39 2.27 -33.21
C PRO A 257 -5.79 1.93 -32.68
N VAL A 258 -6.82 2.45 -33.32
CA VAL A 258 -8.22 2.22 -32.95
C VAL A 258 -8.51 0.73 -33.09
N ALA A 259 -8.35 -0.04 -32.01
CA ALA A 259 -8.87 -1.38 -31.96
C ALA A 259 -10.37 -1.24 -31.63
N GLU A 260 -11.19 -1.44 -32.61
CA GLU A 260 -12.63 -1.55 -32.49
C GLU A 260 -12.94 -2.66 -31.49
N ILE A 261 -13.40 -2.27 -30.29
CA ILE A 261 -13.90 -3.24 -29.30
C ILE A 261 -15.16 -3.81 -29.92
N ALA A 262 -15.07 -5.04 -30.44
CA ALA A 262 -16.24 -5.78 -30.85
C ALA A 262 -17.23 -5.78 -29.65
N ALA A 263 -18.37 -5.11 -29.83
CA ALA A 263 -19.47 -5.15 -28.91
C ALA A 263 -19.88 -6.61 -28.79
N VAL A 264 -19.57 -7.24 -27.66
CA VAL A 264 -20.16 -8.55 -27.32
C VAL A 264 -21.61 -8.24 -27.04
N GLY A 265 -22.45 -8.55 -28.04
CA GLY A 265 -23.88 -8.43 -27.95
C GLY A 265 -24.40 -9.27 -26.79
N ASP A 266 -25.27 -8.66 -26.00
CA ASP A 266 -26.14 -9.33 -25.08
C ASP A 266 -27.00 -10.32 -25.87
N ASN A 267 -26.86 -11.60 -25.58
CA ASN A 267 -27.83 -12.65 -25.82
C ASN A 267 -27.97 -13.48 -24.54
#